data_65c53ab81d085e34852730df961bcfcb
#
_entry.id   65c53ab81d085e34852730df961bcfcb
#
_cell.length_a   1.000
_cell.length_b   1.000
_cell.length_c   1.000
_cell.angle_alpha   90.00
_cell.angle_beta   90.00
_cell.angle_gamma   90.00
#
_symmetry.space_group_name_H-M   'P 1'
#
loop_
_entity.id
_entity.type
_entity.pdbx_description
1 polymer ?
#
loop_
_entity_poly.entity_id
_entity_poly.type
_entity_poly.pdbx_seq_one_letter_code
_entity_poly.pdbx_strand_id
1 'polypeptide(L)'
;MGPSVSAASFVPPERMSDAEFLKRLGDRVREARAKRGMTRKILSRDSGVSERYLAQLETGQGNISILLLRQLAAALDMPIETLVHEHPDPSIDLAHAMELLRRLGADDLVEARQWLLQRFDTAAEKARRGHIALIGLRGAGKSTLGALLAQRLKVPFVELDKEIERASGVSLSVIFDLYGQAGFRRLERQCLADLIARHPNFVLATGGSLVSEPATFEMLLTNCFTVWLTASPAEHMGRVVAQGDMRPMASNREAMSDLQRILKVRNPLYSKADTRVDTAGRTVEESLALLVEAVG
;
A
#
# COMPACT_ATOMS: atom_id res chain seq x y z
N MET A 1 -20.73 -6.05 -30.13
CA MET A 1 -19.34 -6.48 -30.15
C MET A 1 -18.51 -5.31 -29.66
N GLY A 2 -18.19 -5.27 -28.37
CA GLY A 2 -17.32 -4.27 -27.76
C GLY A 2 -15.88 -4.73 -27.82
N PRO A 3 -14.88 -3.82 -27.84
CA PRO A 3 -13.49 -4.21 -27.91
C PRO A 3 -13.07 -4.97 -26.65
N SER A 4 -12.46 -6.12 -26.85
CA SER A 4 -11.83 -6.96 -25.83
C SER A 4 -10.67 -6.16 -25.22
N VAL A 5 -10.84 -5.69 -23.99
CA VAL A 5 -9.73 -5.13 -23.21
C VAL A 5 -8.93 -6.31 -22.67
N SER A 6 -7.74 -6.47 -23.20
CA SER A 6 -6.74 -7.44 -22.71
C SER A 6 -6.46 -7.16 -21.24
N ALA A 7 -6.63 -8.18 -20.38
CA ALA A 7 -6.22 -8.10 -18.98
C ALA A 7 -4.70 -7.93 -18.94
N ALA A 8 -4.25 -6.71 -18.64
CA ALA A 8 -2.86 -6.46 -18.35
C ALA A 8 -2.55 -7.14 -17.00
N SER A 9 -1.85 -8.28 -17.06
CA SER A 9 -1.24 -8.90 -15.90
C SER A 9 -0.30 -7.88 -15.27
N PHE A 10 -0.52 -7.59 -13.98
CA PHE A 10 0.41 -6.77 -13.20
C PHE A 10 1.74 -7.51 -13.12
N VAL A 11 2.69 -7.07 -13.93
CA VAL A 11 4.10 -7.38 -13.76
C VAL A 11 4.63 -6.33 -12.80
N PRO A 12 5.18 -6.70 -11.62
CA PRO A 12 5.84 -5.72 -10.76
C PRO A 12 6.87 -4.98 -11.62
N PRO A 13 6.94 -3.65 -11.58
CA PRO A 13 7.92 -2.94 -12.36
C PRO A 13 9.31 -3.45 -12.00
N GLU A 14 10.02 -4.02 -12.97
CA GLU A 14 11.45 -4.27 -12.84
C GLU A 14 12.08 -2.97 -12.36
N ARG A 15 12.86 -3.03 -11.28
CA ARG A 15 13.57 -1.85 -10.79
C ARG A 15 14.42 -1.31 -11.92
N MET A 16 14.07 -0.11 -12.36
CA MET A 16 14.85 0.62 -13.34
C MET A 16 16.30 0.73 -12.87
N SER A 17 17.25 0.50 -13.75
CA SER A 17 18.67 0.70 -13.43
C SER A 17 18.95 2.19 -13.18
N ASP A 18 19.95 2.51 -12.35
CA ASP A 18 20.36 3.89 -12.08
C ASP A 18 20.68 4.66 -13.38
N ALA A 19 21.32 4.00 -14.35
CA ALA A 19 21.63 4.60 -15.64
C ALA A 19 20.36 4.94 -16.44
N GLU A 20 19.37 4.07 -16.43
CA GLU A 20 18.09 4.31 -17.10
C GLU A 20 17.30 5.42 -16.40
N PHE A 21 17.30 5.44 -15.06
CA PHE A 21 16.70 6.51 -14.28
C PHE A 21 17.31 7.88 -14.62
N LEU A 22 18.66 7.99 -14.62
CA LEU A 22 19.35 9.22 -14.96
C LEU A 22 19.07 9.67 -16.40
N LYS A 23 18.97 8.74 -17.33
CA LYS A 23 18.60 9.03 -18.70
C LYS A 23 17.18 9.60 -18.81
N ARG A 24 16.19 8.99 -18.15
CA ARG A 24 14.81 9.49 -18.14
C ARG A 24 14.69 10.84 -17.46
N LEU A 25 15.40 11.05 -16.34
CA LEU A 25 15.48 12.35 -15.69
C LEU A 25 16.00 13.42 -16.65
N GLY A 26 17.09 13.13 -17.37
CA GLY A 26 17.69 14.02 -18.36
C GLY A 26 16.74 14.35 -19.52
N ASP A 27 16.06 13.34 -20.04
CA ASP A 27 15.07 13.51 -21.12
C ASP A 27 13.90 14.41 -20.67
N ARG A 28 13.37 14.23 -19.45
CA ARG A 28 12.30 15.08 -18.89
C ARG A 28 12.74 16.53 -18.71
N VAL A 29 13.93 16.75 -18.20
CA VAL A 29 14.49 18.11 -18.07
C VAL A 29 14.58 18.77 -19.44
N ARG A 30 15.09 18.06 -20.44
CA ARG A 30 15.20 18.55 -21.82
C ARG A 30 13.83 18.87 -22.42
N GLU A 31 12.86 17.99 -22.26
CA GLU A 31 11.49 18.20 -22.74
C GLU A 31 10.80 19.36 -22.04
N ALA A 32 10.88 19.44 -20.70
CA ALA A 32 10.29 20.53 -19.92
C ALA A 32 10.87 21.88 -20.35
N ARG A 33 12.19 21.94 -20.55
CA ARG A 33 12.88 23.13 -21.07
C ARG A 33 12.40 23.48 -22.49
N ALA A 34 12.33 22.49 -23.38
CA ALA A 34 11.89 22.69 -24.75
C ALA A 34 10.43 23.15 -24.85
N LYS A 35 9.53 22.55 -24.06
CA LYS A 35 8.10 22.96 -23.98
C LYS A 35 7.93 24.43 -23.57
N ARG A 36 8.88 24.98 -22.80
CA ARG A 36 8.88 26.40 -22.38
C ARG A 36 9.67 27.32 -23.31
N GLY A 37 10.21 26.82 -24.43
CA GLY A 37 11.03 27.60 -25.35
C GLY A 37 12.35 28.09 -24.74
N MET A 38 12.81 27.49 -23.64
CA MET A 38 14.01 27.92 -22.94
C MET A 38 15.28 27.32 -23.57
N THR A 39 16.33 28.16 -23.75
CA THR A 39 17.67 27.64 -24.03
C THR A 39 18.35 27.15 -22.76
N ARG A 40 19.40 26.30 -22.86
CA ARG A 40 20.19 25.90 -21.68
C ARG A 40 20.75 27.12 -20.93
N LYS A 41 21.13 28.18 -21.66
CA LYS A 41 21.63 29.43 -21.09
C LYS A 41 20.59 30.13 -20.22
N ILE A 42 19.31 30.15 -20.65
CA ILE A 42 18.21 30.71 -19.86
C ILE A 42 17.99 29.85 -18.63
N LEU A 43 17.88 28.54 -18.79
CA LEU A 43 17.66 27.60 -17.67
C LEU A 43 18.84 27.66 -16.67
N SER A 44 20.09 27.80 -17.14
CA SER A 44 21.26 27.95 -16.28
C SER A 44 21.17 29.21 -15.43
N ARG A 45 20.80 30.32 -16.03
CA ARG A 45 20.62 31.61 -15.32
C ARG A 45 19.53 31.51 -14.24
N ASP A 46 18.40 30.90 -14.58
CA ASP A 46 17.22 30.90 -13.73
C ASP A 46 17.32 29.83 -12.62
N SER A 47 18.03 28.72 -12.87
CA SER A 47 18.22 27.64 -11.89
C SER A 47 19.53 27.73 -11.10
N GLY A 48 20.50 28.51 -11.54
CA GLY A 48 21.85 28.52 -10.97
C GLY A 48 22.71 27.30 -11.33
N VAL A 49 22.20 26.36 -12.14
CA VAL A 49 22.94 25.18 -12.61
C VAL A 49 23.73 25.53 -13.88
N SER A 50 25.04 25.23 -13.93
CA SER A 50 25.86 25.59 -15.08
C SER A 50 25.40 24.94 -16.40
N GLU A 51 25.52 25.60 -17.51
CA GLU A 51 25.14 25.07 -18.84
C GLU A 51 25.84 23.75 -19.17
N ARG A 52 27.11 23.61 -18.77
CA ARG A 52 27.86 22.36 -18.94
C ARG A 52 27.21 21.22 -18.17
N TYR A 53 26.81 21.47 -16.92
CA TYR A 53 26.17 20.46 -16.10
C TYR A 53 24.75 20.10 -16.60
N LEU A 54 24.00 21.10 -17.08
CA LEU A 54 22.72 20.88 -17.76
C LEU A 54 22.87 19.99 -18.99
N ALA A 55 23.91 20.17 -19.79
CA ALA A 55 24.19 19.33 -20.94
C ALA A 55 24.49 17.89 -20.54
N GLN A 56 25.25 17.65 -19.46
CA GLN A 56 25.51 16.33 -18.91
C GLN A 56 24.24 15.70 -18.33
N LEU A 57 23.43 16.46 -17.59
CA LEU A 57 22.19 15.99 -17.04
C LEU A 57 21.20 15.55 -18.12
N GLU A 58 21.02 16.38 -19.16
CA GLU A 58 20.11 16.10 -20.29
C GLU A 58 20.54 14.89 -21.14
N THR A 59 21.78 14.43 -21.00
CA THR A 59 22.29 13.20 -21.65
C THR A 59 22.29 11.98 -20.71
N GLY A 60 21.81 12.13 -19.47
CA GLY A 60 21.79 11.07 -18.47
C GLY A 60 23.14 10.78 -17.82
N GLN A 61 24.13 11.66 -17.99
CA GLN A 61 25.47 11.50 -17.42
C GLN A 61 25.70 12.29 -16.11
N GLY A 62 24.70 13.07 -15.69
CA GLY A 62 24.78 13.93 -14.51
C GLY A 62 24.01 13.33 -13.32
N ASN A 63 24.69 13.13 -12.19
CA ASN A 63 24.04 12.80 -10.92
C ASN A 63 23.80 14.07 -10.11
N ILE A 64 22.62 14.66 -10.26
CA ILE A 64 22.26 15.95 -9.65
C ILE A 64 21.92 15.81 -8.17
N SER A 65 22.41 16.71 -7.33
CA SER A 65 21.98 16.78 -5.94
C SER A 65 20.50 17.21 -5.85
N ILE A 66 19.80 16.74 -4.80
CA ILE A 66 18.37 17.05 -4.61
C ILE A 66 18.11 18.55 -4.49
N LEU A 67 19.05 19.32 -3.96
CA LEU A 67 18.90 20.77 -3.86
C LEU A 67 18.99 21.46 -5.22
N LEU A 68 19.92 21.05 -6.08
CA LEU A 68 20.01 21.55 -7.45
C LEU A 68 18.81 21.10 -8.29
N LEU A 69 18.34 19.89 -8.08
CA LEU A 69 17.14 19.39 -8.76
C LEU A 69 15.89 20.21 -8.38
N ARG A 70 15.77 20.60 -7.11
CA ARG A 70 14.68 21.48 -6.64
C ARG A 70 14.76 22.88 -7.29
N GLN A 71 15.96 23.45 -7.39
CA GLN A 71 16.16 24.72 -8.08
C GLN A 71 15.81 24.62 -9.57
N LEU A 72 16.17 23.51 -10.20
CA LEU A 72 15.85 23.22 -11.59
C LEU A 72 14.33 23.08 -11.80
N ALA A 73 13.65 22.34 -10.94
CA ALA A 73 12.19 22.19 -10.96
C ALA A 73 11.48 23.54 -10.80
N ALA A 74 11.95 24.38 -9.87
CA ALA A 74 11.42 25.74 -9.68
C ALA A 74 11.64 26.63 -10.91
N ALA A 75 12.83 26.59 -11.54
CA ALA A 75 13.12 27.35 -12.76
C ALA A 75 12.30 26.86 -13.97
N LEU A 76 11.91 25.59 -13.95
CA LEU A 76 11.00 24.98 -14.93
C LEU A 76 9.52 25.13 -14.52
N ASP A 77 9.20 25.82 -13.44
CA ASP A 77 7.84 25.98 -12.91
C ASP A 77 7.05 24.67 -12.90
N MET A 78 7.62 23.66 -12.23
CA MET A 78 7.00 22.32 -12.13
C MET A 78 7.36 21.65 -10.80
N PRO A 79 6.50 20.76 -10.30
CA PRO A 79 6.80 19.96 -9.12
C PRO A 79 8.03 19.06 -9.33
N ILE A 80 8.88 18.92 -8.31
CA ILE A 80 10.08 18.08 -8.38
C ILE A 80 9.75 16.60 -8.65
N GLU A 81 8.64 16.13 -8.13
CA GLU A 81 8.14 14.75 -8.35
C GLU A 81 7.92 14.45 -9.83
N THR A 82 7.55 15.43 -10.64
CA THR A 82 7.39 15.27 -12.09
C THR A 82 8.70 14.92 -12.78
N LEU A 83 9.83 15.36 -12.24
CA LEU A 83 11.15 15.04 -12.79
C LEU A 83 11.62 13.63 -12.41
N VAL A 84 11.26 13.14 -11.21
CA VAL A 84 11.85 11.92 -10.62
C VAL A 84 10.93 10.68 -10.63
N HIS A 85 9.67 10.78 -11.06
CA HIS A 85 8.80 9.62 -11.04
C HIS A 85 9.27 8.53 -12.03
N GLU A 86 9.11 7.27 -11.66
CA GLU A 86 9.59 6.13 -12.45
C GLU A 86 8.56 5.64 -13.48
N HIS A 87 7.30 6.06 -13.33
CA HIS A 87 6.22 5.67 -14.24
C HIS A 87 6.15 6.57 -15.47
N PRO A 88 5.60 6.10 -16.60
CA PRO A 88 5.29 6.95 -17.75
C PRO A 88 4.30 8.05 -17.33
N ASP A 89 4.36 9.20 -17.99
CA ASP A 89 3.41 10.29 -17.74
C ASP A 89 1.98 9.78 -17.92
N PRO A 90 1.05 10.10 -16.99
CA PRO A 90 -0.34 9.71 -17.14
C PRO A 90 -0.93 10.30 -18.42
N SER A 91 -1.88 9.60 -19.04
CA SER A 91 -2.63 10.17 -20.15
C SER A 91 -3.29 11.49 -19.71
N ILE A 92 -3.57 12.37 -20.67
CA ILE A 92 -4.24 13.67 -20.40
C ILE A 92 -5.55 13.44 -19.65
N ASP A 93 -6.31 12.40 -20.02
CA ASP A 93 -7.57 12.06 -19.37
C ASP A 93 -7.36 11.60 -17.93
N LEU A 94 -6.33 10.78 -17.66
CA LEU A 94 -6.02 10.34 -16.31
C LEU A 94 -5.52 11.51 -15.45
N ALA A 95 -4.67 12.38 -15.98
CA ALA A 95 -4.21 13.57 -15.27
C ALA A 95 -5.38 14.49 -14.91
N HIS A 96 -6.33 14.68 -15.84
CA HIS A 96 -7.52 15.48 -15.61
C HIS A 96 -8.48 14.84 -14.59
N ALA A 97 -8.69 13.52 -14.67
CA ALA A 97 -9.49 12.79 -13.69
C ALA A 97 -8.88 12.89 -12.28
N MET A 98 -7.57 12.74 -12.14
CA MET A 98 -6.87 12.90 -10.86
C MET A 98 -7.04 14.32 -10.29
N GLU A 99 -6.97 15.35 -11.14
CA GLU A 99 -7.16 16.73 -10.71
C GLU A 99 -8.61 17.00 -10.26
N LEU A 100 -9.60 16.43 -10.93
CA LEU A 100 -11.00 16.51 -10.51
C LEU A 100 -11.20 15.83 -9.14
N LEU A 101 -10.65 14.63 -8.94
CA LEU A 101 -10.74 13.90 -7.68
C LEU A 101 -10.04 14.62 -6.52
N ARG A 102 -8.92 15.33 -6.77
CA ARG A 102 -8.23 16.13 -5.75
C ARG A 102 -9.04 17.29 -5.20
N ARG A 103 -10.05 17.77 -5.94
CA ARG A 103 -10.93 18.86 -5.54
C ARG A 103 -12.11 18.43 -4.69
N LEU A 104 -12.37 17.11 -4.62
CA LEU A 104 -13.47 16.55 -3.84
C LEU A 104 -13.16 16.54 -2.35
N GLY A 105 -14.18 16.72 -1.53
CA GLY A 105 -14.14 16.47 -0.10
C GLY A 105 -14.02 14.98 0.22
N ALA A 106 -13.76 14.65 1.49
CA ALA A 106 -13.55 13.26 1.90
C ALA A 106 -14.78 12.38 1.62
N ASP A 107 -15.98 12.88 1.88
CA ASP A 107 -17.23 12.13 1.67
C ASP A 107 -17.51 11.95 0.18
N ASP A 108 -17.33 13.00 -0.62
CA ASP A 108 -17.51 12.95 -2.09
C ASP A 108 -16.48 12.00 -2.75
N LEU A 109 -15.24 11.91 -2.20
CA LEU A 109 -14.25 10.95 -2.67
C LEU A 109 -14.69 9.50 -2.43
N VAL A 110 -15.34 9.22 -1.30
CA VAL A 110 -15.91 7.89 -1.02
C VAL A 110 -17.00 7.55 -2.02
N GLU A 111 -17.90 8.49 -2.31
CA GLU A 111 -18.97 8.31 -3.29
C GLU A 111 -18.43 8.14 -4.71
N ALA A 112 -17.49 8.98 -5.13
CA ALA A 112 -16.82 8.86 -6.43
C ALA A 112 -16.13 7.51 -6.61
N ARG A 113 -15.44 7.02 -5.57
CA ARG A 113 -14.81 5.69 -5.57
C ARG A 113 -15.85 4.57 -5.75
N GLN A 114 -16.96 4.62 -5.01
CA GLN A 114 -18.02 3.62 -5.11
C GLN A 114 -18.65 3.62 -6.50
N TRP A 115 -18.92 4.81 -7.06
CA TRP A 115 -19.47 4.96 -8.42
C TRP A 115 -18.51 4.38 -9.48
N LEU A 116 -17.20 4.68 -9.39
CA LEU A 116 -16.21 4.12 -10.29
C LEU A 116 -16.16 2.59 -10.22
N LEU A 117 -16.19 2.02 -9.00
CA LEU A 117 -16.23 0.57 -8.80
C LEU A 117 -17.48 -0.06 -9.42
N GLN A 118 -18.67 0.53 -9.21
CA GLN A 118 -19.92 0.04 -9.79
C GLN A 118 -19.94 0.14 -11.32
N ARG A 119 -19.40 1.24 -11.86
CA ARG A 119 -19.45 1.51 -13.30
C ARG A 119 -18.41 0.73 -14.10
N PHE A 120 -17.26 0.51 -13.53
CA PHE A 120 -16.10 -0.14 -14.16
C PHE A 120 -15.71 -1.42 -13.44
N ASP A 121 -16.71 -2.26 -13.06
CA ASP A 121 -16.47 -3.59 -12.49
C ASP A 121 -15.64 -4.43 -13.48
N THR A 122 -14.33 -4.34 -13.32
CA THR A 122 -13.36 -4.94 -14.22
C THR A 122 -12.98 -6.34 -13.72
N ALA A 123 -12.35 -7.13 -14.59
CA ALA A 123 -11.72 -8.39 -14.18
C ALA A 123 -10.76 -8.21 -12.99
N ALA A 124 -10.14 -7.03 -12.86
CA ALA A 124 -9.28 -6.68 -11.74
C ALA A 124 -10.05 -6.58 -10.41
N GLU A 125 -11.27 -6.02 -10.40
CA GLU A 125 -12.09 -5.96 -9.18
C GLU A 125 -12.60 -7.35 -8.78
N LYS A 126 -12.95 -8.20 -9.74
CA LYS A 126 -13.28 -9.62 -9.46
C LYS A 126 -12.10 -10.37 -8.87
N ALA A 127 -10.90 -10.18 -9.41
CA ALA A 127 -9.67 -10.77 -8.86
C ALA A 127 -9.42 -10.25 -7.43
N ARG A 128 -9.58 -8.95 -7.21
CA ARG A 128 -9.44 -8.30 -5.90
C ARG A 128 -10.41 -8.87 -4.85
N ARG A 129 -11.68 -9.12 -5.22
CA ARG A 129 -12.69 -9.77 -4.36
C ARG A 129 -12.39 -11.24 -4.10
N GLY A 130 -11.61 -11.90 -4.95
CA GLY A 130 -11.09 -13.24 -4.68
C GLY A 130 -10.04 -13.28 -3.58
N HIS A 131 -9.36 -12.18 -3.32
CA HIS A 131 -8.32 -12.00 -2.30
C HIS A 131 -8.89 -11.24 -1.10
N ILE A 132 -9.43 -11.94 -0.10
CA ILE A 132 -10.00 -11.30 1.10
C ILE A 132 -8.90 -11.14 2.15
N ALA A 133 -8.62 -9.90 2.56
CA ALA A 133 -7.62 -9.60 3.57
C ALA A 133 -8.24 -9.06 4.86
N LEU A 134 -8.05 -9.77 5.96
CA LEU A 134 -8.50 -9.35 7.28
C LEU A 134 -7.40 -8.50 7.94
N ILE A 135 -7.72 -7.24 8.21
CA ILE A 135 -6.85 -6.29 8.91
C ILE A 135 -7.44 -5.93 10.28
N GLY A 136 -6.63 -5.42 11.16
CA GLY A 136 -7.03 -5.03 12.51
C GLY A 136 -5.96 -5.37 13.53
N LEU A 137 -6.13 -4.88 14.74
CA LEU A 137 -5.16 -5.07 15.79
C LEU A 137 -5.05 -6.55 16.21
N ARG A 138 -3.97 -6.90 16.90
CA ARG A 138 -3.82 -8.23 17.54
C ARG A 138 -5.01 -8.48 18.48
N GLY A 139 -5.52 -9.71 18.52
CA GLY A 139 -6.72 -10.04 19.30
C GLY A 139 -8.05 -9.64 18.66
N ALA A 140 -8.07 -9.10 17.41
CA ALA A 140 -9.30 -8.79 16.69
C ALA A 140 -10.06 -10.03 16.16
N GLY A 141 -9.48 -11.22 16.25
CA GLY A 141 -10.10 -12.46 15.76
C GLY A 141 -9.76 -12.83 14.32
N LYS A 142 -8.77 -12.17 13.69
CA LYS A 142 -8.40 -12.38 12.28
C LYS A 142 -8.11 -13.85 11.93
N SER A 143 -7.29 -14.54 12.74
CA SER A 143 -6.95 -15.95 12.47
C SER A 143 -8.15 -16.88 12.61
N THR A 144 -8.95 -16.69 13.67
CA THR A 144 -10.13 -17.53 13.93
C THR A 144 -11.21 -17.33 12.86
N LEU A 145 -11.61 -16.07 12.63
CA LEU A 145 -12.66 -15.75 11.67
C LEU A 145 -12.19 -16.00 10.23
N GLY A 146 -10.89 -15.74 9.95
CA GLY A 146 -10.31 -15.99 8.63
C GLY A 146 -10.30 -17.46 8.26
N ALA A 147 -9.93 -18.35 9.16
CA ALA A 147 -9.97 -19.78 8.93
C ALA A 147 -11.40 -20.29 8.67
N LEU A 148 -12.37 -19.84 9.45
CA LEU A 148 -13.79 -20.21 9.28
C LEU A 148 -14.38 -19.64 7.98
N LEU A 149 -14.04 -18.39 7.62
CA LEU A 149 -14.46 -17.78 6.37
C LEU A 149 -13.89 -18.54 5.17
N ALA A 150 -12.59 -18.85 5.19
CA ALA A 150 -11.91 -19.60 4.14
C ALA A 150 -12.53 -20.98 3.92
N GLN A 151 -12.85 -21.68 5.02
CA GLN A 151 -13.56 -22.96 4.98
C GLN A 151 -14.94 -22.83 4.31
N ARG A 152 -15.69 -21.76 4.65
CA ARG A 152 -17.02 -21.52 4.09
C ARG A 152 -16.97 -21.18 2.61
N LEU A 153 -15.96 -20.40 2.19
CA LEU A 153 -15.74 -20.02 0.80
C LEU A 153 -15.00 -21.09 -0.02
N LYS A 154 -14.48 -22.15 0.63
CA LYS A 154 -13.67 -23.23 0.03
C LYS A 154 -12.40 -22.69 -0.66
N VAL A 155 -11.74 -21.73 -0.04
CA VAL A 155 -10.48 -21.14 -0.51
C VAL A 155 -9.37 -21.32 0.54
N PRO A 156 -8.09 -21.23 0.18
CA PRO A 156 -6.99 -21.29 1.13
C PRO A 156 -7.08 -20.19 2.19
N PHE A 157 -6.73 -20.56 3.44
CA PHE A 157 -6.48 -19.58 4.51
C PHE A 157 -4.99 -19.42 4.72
N VAL A 158 -4.52 -18.17 4.76
CA VAL A 158 -3.11 -17.82 4.93
C VAL A 158 -2.94 -16.83 6.08
N GLU A 159 -2.02 -17.11 6.99
CA GLU A 159 -1.51 -16.13 7.95
C GLU A 159 -0.19 -15.59 7.43
N LEU A 160 -0.11 -14.29 7.17
CA LEU A 160 1.07 -13.68 6.56
C LEU A 160 2.34 -13.90 7.39
N ASP A 161 2.20 -13.83 8.71
CA ASP A 161 3.31 -14.06 9.65
C ASP A 161 3.88 -15.49 9.49
N LYS A 162 3.02 -16.51 9.36
CA LYS A 162 3.44 -17.89 9.12
C LYS A 162 4.04 -18.10 7.73
N GLU A 163 3.50 -17.40 6.73
CA GLU A 163 4.05 -17.46 5.38
C GLU A 163 5.46 -16.86 5.34
N ILE A 164 5.73 -15.78 6.10
CA ILE A 164 7.05 -15.20 6.25
C ILE A 164 8.01 -16.19 6.92
N GLU A 165 7.60 -16.86 8.00
CA GLU A 165 8.40 -17.90 8.65
C GLU A 165 8.69 -19.07 7.71
N ARG A 166 7.68 -19.51 6.96
CA ARG A 166 7.83 -20.60 5.98
C ARG A 166 8.81 -20.22 4.85
N ALA A 167 8.71 -19.01 4.32
CA ALA A 167 9.54 -18.53 3.22
C ALA A 167 11.00 -18.28 3.63
N SER A 168 11.20 -17.81 4.87
CA SER A 168 12.54 -17.52 5.42
C SER A 168 13.21 -18.74 6.04
N GLY A 169 12.44 -19.78 6.41
CA GLY A 169 12.94 -20.96 7.12
C GLY A 169 13.28 -20.73 8.60
N VAL A 170 12.96 -19.54 9.15
CA VAL A 170 13.26 -19.17 10.54
C VAL A 170 12.06 -18.48 11.18
N SER A 171 11.99 -18.46 12.52
CA SER A 171 10.91 -17.78 13.24
C SER A 171 11.00 -16.26 13.11
N LEU A 172 9.85 -15.56 13.31
CA LEU A 172 9.81 -14.11 13.32
C LEU A 172 10.81 -13.50 14.32
N SER A 173 10.99 -14.11 15.49
CA SER A 173 11.99 -13.64 16.48
C SER A 173 13.38 -13.59 15.87
N VAL A 174 13.80 -14.66 15.21
CA VAL A 174 15.11 -14.74 14.55
C VAL A 174 15.23 -13.72 13.41
N ILE A 175 14.14 -13.49 12.65
CA ILE A 175 14.12 -12.45 11.60
C ILE A 175 14.37 -11.07 12.20
N PHE A 176 13.67 -10.74 13.31
CA PHE A 176 13.87 -9.46 13.99
C PHE A 176 15.27 -9.31 14.57
N ASP A 177 15.83 -10.38 15.14
CA ASP A 177 17.16 -10.37 15.73
C ASP A 177 18.26 -10.22 14.68
N LEU A 178 18.14 -10.89 13.53
CA LEU A 178 19.18 -10.90 12.48
C LEU A 178 19.04 -9.75 11.48
N TYR A 179 17.82 -9.41 11.07
CA TYR A 179 17.56 -8.47 9.97
C TYR A 179 16.85 -7.20 10.41
N GLY A 180 16.45 -7.11 11.68
CA GLY A 180 15.74 -5.98 12.26
C GLY A 180 14.37 -5.75 11.64
N GLN A 181 13.76 -4.64 12.01
CA GLN A 181 12.44 -4.22 11.50
C GLN A 181 12.43 -4.09 9.97
N ALA A 182 13.47 -3.47 9.41
CA ALA A 182 13.53 -3.24 7.96
C ALA A 182 13.61 -4.54 7.16
N GLY A 183 14.34 -5.55 7.66
CA GLY A 183 14.40 -6.88 7.05
C GLY A 183 13.06 -7.58 7.06
N PHE A 184 12.37 -7.57 8.22
CA PHE A 184 11.02 -8.11 8.34
C PHE A 184 10.06 -7.44 7.34
N ARG A 185 10.09 -6.11 7.19
CA ARG A 185 9.20 -5.39 6.27
C ARG A 185 9.46 -5.71 4.79
N ARG A 186 10.70 -5.97 4.42
CA ARG A 186 11.01 -6.45 3.06
C ARG A 186 10.41 -7.84 2.82
N LEU A 187 10.57 -8.77 3.77
CA LEU A 187 10.00 -10.13 3.68
C LEU A 187 8.47 -10.09 3.67
N GLU A 188 7.85 -9.29 4.55
CA GLU A 188 6.40 -9.10 4.61
C GLU A 188 5.83 -8.66 3.25
N ARG A 189 6.44 -7.66 2.63
CA ARG A 189 6.03 -7.17 1.31
C ARG A 189 6.27 -8.21 0.20
N GLN A 190 7.41 -8.90 0.23
CA GLN A 190 7.71 -9.96 -0.75
C GLN A 190 6.71 -11.11 -0.66
N CYS A 191 6.47 -11.63 0.55
CA CYS A 191 5.51 -12.74 0.76
C CYS A 191 4.09 -12.35 0.34
N LEU A 192 3.67 -11.10 0.60
CA LEU A 192 2.37 -10.61 0.14
C LEU A 192 2.29 -10.57 -1.40
N ALA A 193 3.31 -10.05 -2.07
CA ALA A 193 3.36 -10.00 -3.53
C ALA A 193 3.32 -11.41 -4.15
N ASP A 194 4.11 -12.34 -3.60
CA ASP A 194 4.17 -13.73 -4.04
C ASP A 194 2.83 -14.47 -3.82
N LEU A 195 2.13 -14.19 -2.71
CA LEU A 195 0.82 -14.75 -2.41
C LEU A 195 -0.22 -14.30 -3.44
N ILE A 196 -0.29 -13.00 -3.71
CA ILE A 196 -1.19 -12.41 -4.70
C ILE A 196 -0.94 -13.00 -6.10
N ALA A 197 0.33 -13.17 -6.48
CA ALA A 197 0.68 -13.70 -7.80
C ALA A 197 0.36 -15.20 -7.97
N ARG A 198 0.45 -15.99 -6.88
CA ARG A 198 0.33 -17.45 -6.93
C ARG A 198 -1.10 -17.97 -6.78
N HIS A 199 -1.96 -17.27 -6.07
CA HIS A 199 -3.29 -17.77 -5.72
C HIS A 199 -4.40 -16.87 -6.28
N PRO A 200 -5.32 -17.40 -7.08
CA PRO A 200 -6.44 -16.63 -7.62
C PRO A 200 -7.47 -16.25 -6.55
N ASN A 201 -7.58 -17.03 -5.48
CA ASN A 201 -8.50 -16.78 -4.37
C ASN A 201 -7.85 -17.21 -3.05
N PHE A 202 -8.01 -16.43 -2.00
CA PHE A 202 -7.57 -16.76 -0.63
C PHE A 202 -8.23 -15.85 0.42
N VAL A 203 -8.19 -16.29 1.68
CA VAL A 203 -8.42 -15.42 2.85
C VAL A 203 -7.09 -15.24 3.57
N LEU A 204 -6.70 -13.98 3.80
CA LEU A 204 -5.45 -13.59 4.43
C LEU A 204 -5.70 -12.95 5.80
N ALA A 205 -5.01 -13.41 6.82
CA ALA A 205 -4.87 -12.70 8.07
C ALA A 205 -3.52 -11.98 8.13
N THR A 206 -3.54 -10.65 8.28
CA THR A 206 -2.32 -9.83 8.31
C THR A 206 -1.82 -9.60 9.74
N GLY A 207 -0.54 -9.27 9.88
CA GLY A 207 0.00 -8.67 11.10
C GLY A 207 -0.65 -7.32 11.40
N GLY A 208 -0.92 -7.02 12.68
CA GLY A 208 -1.60 -5.76 13.06
C GLY A 208 -0.81 -4.49 12.76
N SER A 209 0.48 -4.60 12.49
CA SER A 209 1.35 -3.45 12.18
C SER A 209 1.52 -3.20 10.67
N LEU A 210 1.03 -4.08 9.80
CA LEU A 210 1.18 -3.96 8.34
C LEU A 210 0.67 -2.62 7.82
N VAL A 211 -0.45 -2.14 8.34
CA VAL A 211 -1.07 -0.87 7.93
C VAL A 211 -0.17 0.36 8.16
N SER A 212 0.85 0.23 9.01
CA SER A 212 1.84 1.30 9.26
C SER A 212 2.96 1.36 8.22
N GLU A 213 2.98 0.41 7.26
CA GLU A 213 3.96 0.35 6.17
C GLU A 213 3.30 0.79 4.86
N PRO A 214 3.48 2.03 4.41
CA PRO A 214 2.70 2.61 3.31
C PRO A 214 2.70 1.76 2.04
N ALA A 215 3.87 1.31 1.58
CA ALA A 215 3.99 0.56 0.32
C ALA A 215 3.33 -0.83 0.40
N THR A 216 3.46 -1.54 1.53
CA THR A 216 2.83 -2.86 1.73
C THR A 216 1.33 -2.72 1.91
N PHE A 217 0.88 -1.68 2.63
CA PHE A 217 -0.53 -1.42 2.84
C PHE A 217 -1.24 -0.98 1.54
N GLU A 218 -0.61 -0.14 0.74
CA GLU A 218 -1.13 0.24 -0.58
C GLU A 218 -1.26 -0.97 -1.51
N MET A 219 -0.26 -1.86 -1.53
CA MET A 219 -0.32 -3.12 -2.27
C MET A 219 -1.51 -3.97 -1.81
N LEU A 220 -1.76 -4.07 -0.50
CA LEU A 220 -2.89 -4.81 0.06
C LEU A 220 -4.23 -4.20 -0.38
N LEU A 221 -4.40 -2.88 -0.22
CA LEU A 221 -5.63 -2.16 -0.60
C LEU A 221 -5.93 -2.25 -2.11
N THR A 222 -4.90 -2.28 -2.94
CA THR A 222 -5.04 -2.34 -4.40
C THR A 222 -5.44 -3.74 -4.87
N ASN A 223 -4.91 -4.81 -4.24
CA ASN A 223 -5.03 -6.17 -4.75
C ASN A 223 -5.97 -7.07 -3.95
N CYS A 224 -6.46 -6.62 -2.78
CA CYS A 224 -7.31 -7.41 -1.91
C CYS A 224 -8.57 -6.64 -1.52
N PHE A 225 -9.69 -7.36 -1.35
CA PHE A 225 -10.85 -6.85 -0.64
C PHE A 225 -10.56 -6.88 0.86
N THR A 226 -10.45 -5.71 1.46
CA THR A 226 -9.97 -5.55 2.83
C THR A 226 -11.11 -5.42 3.83
N VAL A 227 -11.08 -6.21 4.89
CA VAL A 227 -12.06 -6.16 5.98
C VAL A 227 -11.37 -5.78 7.28
N TRP A 228 -11.75 -4.67 7.85
CA TRP A 228 -11.26 -4.25 9.16
C TRP A 228 -12.08 -4.89 10.27
N LEU A 229 -11.47 -5.80 11.02
CA LEU A 229 -12.07 -6.38 12.23
C LEU A 229 -11.76 -5.49 13.43
N THR A 230 -12.82 -5.04 14.13
CA THR A 230 -12.73 -4.23 15.34
C THR A 230 -13.25 -4.99 16.57
N ALA A 231 -12.71 -4.68 17.73
CA ALA A 231 -13.20 -5.08 19.03
C ALA A 231 -12.95 -3.96 20.04
N SER A 232 -13.52 -4.06 21.22
CA SER A 232 -13.21 -3.14 22.31
C SER A 232 -11.76 -3.31 22.79
N PRO A 233 -11.10 -2.25 23.32
CA PRO A 233 -9.74 -2.38 23.87
C PRO A 233 -9.61 -3.47 24.93
N ALA A 234 -10.63 -3.65 25.76
CA ALA A 234 -10.67 -4.70 26.79
C ALA A 234 -10.68 -6.10 26.18
N GLU A 235 -11.47 -6.33 25.12
CA GLU A 235 -11.51 -7.61 24.42
C GLU A 235 -10.22 -7.92 23.66
N HIS A 236 -9.62 -6.91 23.01
CA HIS A 236 -8.29 -7.06 22.42
C HIS A 236 -7.27 -7.57 23.44
N MET A 237 -7.23 -6.94 24.62
CA MET A 237 -6.33 -7.33 25.69
C MET A 237 -6.64 -8.72 26.22
N GLY A 238 -7.90 -9.02 26.52
CA GLY A 238 -8.32 -10.33 27.03
C GLY A 238 -8.00 -11.45 26.07
N ARG A 239 -8.24 -11.27 24.76
CA ARG A 239 -7.95 -12.28 23.74
C ARG A 239 -6.46 -12.51 23.53
N VAL A 240 -5.62 -11.46 23.63
CA VAL A 240 -4.15 -11.57 23.53
C VAL A 240 -3.59 -12.36 24.72
N VAL A 241 -4.08 -12.09 25.93
CA VAL A 241 -3.72 -12.83 27.15
C VAL A 241 -4.10 -14.30 27.04
N ALA A 242 -5.33 -14.59 26.61
CA ALA A 242 -5.81 -15.94 26.42
C ALA A 242 -5.00 -16.75 25.38
N GLN A 243 -4.31 -16.07 24.45
CA GLN A 243 -3.39 -16.65 23.48
C GLN A 243 -1.97 -16.89 24.04
N GLY A 244 -1.74 -16.64 25.32
CA GLY A 244 -0.45 -16.88 25.98
C GLY A 244 0.62 -15.81 25.74
N ASP A 245 0.27 -14.69 25.11
CA ASP A 245 1.21 -13.60 24.95
C ASP A 245 1.21 -12.67 26.19
N MET A 246 2.14 -12.94 27.08
CA MET A 246 2.29 -12.17 28.33
C MET A 246 3.06 -10.86 28.18
N ARG A 247 3.60 -10.55 26.99
CA ARG A 247 4.38 -9.31 26.76
C ARG A 247 3.61 -8.03 27.07
N PRO A 248 2.30 -7.92 26.81
CA PRO A 248 1.53 -6.74 27.18
C PRO A 248 1.22 -6.65 28.68
N MET A 249 1.49 -7.70 29.47
CA MET A 249 1.08 -7.81 30.88
C MET A 249 2.14 -7.42 31.89
N ALA A 250 3.36 -7.10 31.46
CA ALA A 250 4.49 -6.77 32.36
C ALA A 250 4.20 -5.51 33.24
N SER A 251 3.21 -4.66 32.84
CA SER A 251 2.69 -3.55 33.65
C SER A 251 1.24 -3.21 33.28
N ASN A 252 0.28 -3.64 34.09
CA ASN A 252 -1.14 -3.68 33.76
C ASN A 252 -1.80 -2.32 33.41
N ARG A 253 -1.30 -1.18 33.91
CA ARG A 253 -1.81 0.16 33.59
C ARG A 253 -1.18 0.75 32.31
N GLU A 254 0.08 0.51 32.09
CA GLU A 254 0.81 1.01 30.91
C GLU A 254 0.39 0.25 29.65
N ALA A 255 0.14 -1.06 29.73
CA ALA A 255 -0.27 -1.88 28.60
C ALA A 255 -1.60 -1.43 27.97
N MET A 256 -2.59 -1.04 28.77
CA MET A 256 -3.87 -0.53 28.26
C MET A 256 -3.72 0.86 27.63
N SER A 257 -2.92 1.74 28.21
CA SER A 257 -2.65 3.07 27.66
C SER A 257 -1.87 2.98 26.34
N ASP A 258 -0.91 2.06 26.23
CA ASP A 258 -0.17 1.78 25.01
C ASP A 258 -1.08 1.23 23.92
N LEU A 259 -1.97 0.30 24.26
CA LEU A 259 -2.97 -0.25 23.35
C LEU A 259 -3.87 0.87 22.79
N GLN A 260 -4.39 1.74 23.65
CA GLN A 260 -5.23 2.87 23.24
C GLN A 260 -4.47 3.84 22.34
N ARG A 261 -3.19 4.11 22.64
CA ARG A 261 -2.31 4.95 21.81
C ARG A 261 -2.09 4.32 20.44
N ILE A 262 -1.83 3.02 20.36
CA ILE A 262 -1.67 2.30 19.10
C ILE A 262 -2.98 2.36 18.29
N LEU A 263 -4.13 2.14 18.91
CA LEU A 263 -5.43 2.24 18.27
C LEU A 263 -5.66 3.65 17.72
N LYS A 264 -5.39 4.69 18.50
CA LYS A 264 -5.56 6.08 18.07
C LYS A 264 -4.75 6.41 16.80
N VAL A 265 -3.53 5.88 16.71
CA VAL A 265 -2.65 6.10 15.53
C VAL A 265 -3.07 5.25 14.33
N ARG A 266 -3.50 3.99 14.57
CA ARG A 266 -3.78 3.06 13.48
C ARG A 266 -5.23 3.06 12.99
N ASN A 267 -6.19 3.52 13.78
CA ASN A 267 -7.59 3.57 13.34
C ASN A 267 -7.81 4.36 12.04
N PRO A 268 -7.15 5.53 11.82
CA PRO A 268 -7.25 6.24 10.54
C PRO A 268 -6.67 5.45 9.35
N LEU A 269 -5.74 4.53 9.60
CA LEU A 269 -5.19 3.65 8.57
C LEU A 269 -6.13 2.47 8.33
N TYR A 270 -6.62 1.81 9.38
CA TYR A 270 -7.59 0.73 9.26
C TYR A 270 -8.90 1.18 8.58
N SER A 271 -9.34 2.43 8.79
CA SER A 271 -10.56 2.96 8.17
C SER A 271 -10.50 3.10 6.65
N LYS A 272 -9.31 2.91 6.04
CA LYS A 272 -9.15 2.82 4.58
C LYS A 272 -9.59 1.46 4.01
N ALA A 273 -9.93 0.48 4.84
CA ALA A 273 -10.48 -0.80 4.41
C ALA A 273 -11.79 -0.63 3.64
N ASP A 274 -12.11 -1.60 2.79
CA ASP A 274 -13.34 -1.60 2.01
C ASP A 274 -14.58 -1.70 2.89
N THR A 275 -14.49 -2.48 3.96
CA THR A 275 -15.57 -2.65 4.93
C THR A 275 -15.03 -2.87 6.34
N ARG A 276 -15.92 -2.70 7.32
CA ARG A 276 -15.64 -2.88 8.74
C ARG A 276 -16.61 -3.87 9.35
N VAL A 277 -16.10 -4.80 10.15
CA VAL A 277 -16.89 -5.72 10.95
C VAL A 277 -16.55 -5.54 12.43
N ASP A 278 -17.51 -5.19 13.23
CA ASP A 278 -17.37 -5.05 14.68
C ASP A 278 -17.67 -6.38 15.36
N THR A 279 -16.68 -6.91 16.06
CA THR A 279 -16.78 -8.19 16.80
C THR A 279 -16.97 -7.99 18.30
N ALA A 280 -17.15 -6.74 18.76
CA ALA A 280 -17.30 -6.44 20.18
C ALA A 280 -18.61 -7.04 20.73
N GLY A 281 -18.53 -7.75 21.87
CA GLY A 281 -19.68 -8.36 22.54
C GLY A 281 -20.33 -9.50 21.78
N ARG A 282 -19.71 -10.01 20.69
CA ARG A 282 -20.27 -11.06 19.83
C ARG A 282 -19.56 -12.38 19.96
N THR A 283 -20.30 -13.45 19.75
CA THR A 283 -19.74 -14.80 19.58
C THR A 283 -18.96 -14.90 18.28
N VAL A 284 -18.20 -15.99 18.12
CA VAL A 284 -17.48 -16.29 16.89
C VAL A 284 -18.46 -16.50 15.72
N GLU A 285 -19.57 -17.16 15.97
CA GLU A 285 -20.63 -17.49 14.99
C GLU A 285 -21.31 -16.21 14.48
N GLU A 286 -21.69 -15.30 15.38
CA GLU A 286 -22.30 -14.00 15.04
C GLU A 286 -21.30 -13.13 14.24
N SER A 287 -20.05 -13.09 14.68
CA SER A 287 -18.99 -12.36 13.99
C SER A 287 -18.72 -12.93 12.60
N LEU A 288 -18.75 -14.26 12.45
CA LEU A 288 -18.60 -14.92 11.15
C LEU A 288 -19.78 -14.62 10.23
N ALA A 289 -21.02 -14.61 10.74
CA ALA A 289 -22.19 -14.26 9.93
C ALA A 289 -22.07 -12.86 9.34
N LEU A 290 -21.70 -11.87 10.18
CA LEU A 290 -21.44 -10.50 9.72
C LEU A 290 -20.28 -10.42 8.72
N LEU A 291 -19.22 -11.18 8.93
CA LEU A 291 -18.07 -11.21 8.02
C LEU A 291 -18.46 -11.81 6.66
N VAL A 292 -19.27 -12.87 6.63
CA VAL A 292 -19.77 -13.46 5.38
C VAL A 292 -20.66 -12.47 4.63
N GLU A 293 -21.56 -11.76 5.32
CA GLU A 293 -22.39 -10.71 4.72
C GLU A 293 -21.55 -9.56 4.16
N ALA A 294 -20.48 -9.18 4.85
CA ALA A 294 -19.61 -8.07 4.44
C ALA A 294 -18.75 -8.38 3.20
N VAL A 295 -18.46 -9.65 2.91
CA VAL A 295 -17.66 -10.06 1.74
C VAL A 295 -18.49 -10.46 0.52
N GLY A 296 -19.82 -10.58 0.69
CA GLY A 296 -20.80 -10.73 -0.38
C GLY A 296 -21.07 -12.05 -0.91
#